data_f91cc61a01b5297261494ce9687c95f2
#
_entry.id   f91cc61a01b5297261494ce9687c95f2
#
_cell.length_a   1.000
_cell.length_b   1.000
_cell.length_c   1.000
_cell.angle_alpha   90.00
_cell.angle_beta   90.00
_cell.angle_gamma   90.00
#
_symmetry.space_group_name_H-M   'P 1'
#
loop_
_entity.id
_entity.type
_entity.pdbx_description
1 polymer ?
#
loop_
_entity_poly.entity_id
_entity_poly.type
_entity_poly.pdbx_seq_one_letter_code
_entity_poly.pdbx_strand_id
1 'polypeptide(L)'
;MRRRLALVVLVPFREDDTLARRSQLDHLIQRFRDVAFVDECAPALVVVAKQTFDGRKFNRGQALNIAYAVARERFSSEIDDERTLVVCHDCDMAPRASTAALYFERPSARPGTRVLEASGCRYAADGCFGGVTVYDVESWVATNGYPNGFWGWGGEDHAQFARTVAAGVRVERVPNAAFDDLEQGVETVELKLARLDESNARIRQKEKNELLRLDAKNWRNDGLNALRFSVVSEEVTVSTPALTCVEIDVELLSERPGYAVCHACERDLPESDYSSNSLRRIKWMRERQRTTMHGKSCADCTKKLPNQVAERRNIEANEANLEERLTCMDCATKFESRNALFKHLAATSCGDED
;
A
#
# COMPACT_ATOMS: atom_id res chain seq x y z
N MET A 1 16.26 -27.39 16.04
CA MET A 1 15.24 -27.49 14.97
C MET A 1 14.44 -26.21 15.01
N ARG A 2 14.35 -25.43 13.93
CA ARG A 2 13.47 -24.25 13.90
C ARG A 2 12.02 -24.71 13.97
N ARG A 3 11.20 -23.97 14.70
CA ARG A 3 9.80 -24.33 14.96
C ARG A 3 8.98 -24.04 13.70
N ARG A 4 8.08 -24.95 13.30
CA ARG A 4 7.19 -24.76 12.17
C ARG A 4 6.08 -23.79 12.52
N LEU A 5 5.78 -22.85 11.63
CA LEU A 5 4.69 -21.89 11.79
C LEU A 5 3.33 -22.56 11.52
N ALA A 6 2.38 -22.33 12.41
CA ALA A 6 1.00 -22.72 12.20
C ALA A 6 0.27 -21.70 11.31
N LEU A 7 0.58 -20.40 11.49
CA LEU A 7 -0.06 -19.31 10.77
C LEU A 7 0.97 -18.32 10.20
N VAL A 8 0.66 -17.77 9.02
CA VAL A 8 1.22 -16.54 8.49
C VAL A 8 0.07 -15.55 8.28
N VAL A 9 0.03 -14.50 9.10
CA VAL A 9 -1.01 -13.47 9.06
C VAL A 9 -0.49 -12.26 8.30
N LEU A 10 -1.20 -11.88 7.25
CA LEU A 10 -0.86 -10.79 6.35
C LEU A 10 -1.73 -9.58 6.68
N VAL A 11 -1.12 -8.49 7.12
CA VAL A 11 -1.82 -7.26 7.48
C VAL A 11 -1.42 -6.14 6.53
N PRO A 12 -2.32 -5.68 5.65
CA PRO A 12 -2.08 -4.55 4.78
C PRO A 12 -2.28 -3.26 5.58
N PHE A 13 -1.34 -2.33 5.49
CA PHE A 13 -1.39 -1.11 6.28
C PHE A 13 -0.90 0.12 5.51
N ARG A 14 -1.50 1.27 5.82
CA ARG A 14 -0.97 2.59 5.51
C ARG A 14 -1.41 3.55 6.61
N GLU A 15 -0.49 4.42 7.03
CA GLU A 15 -0.79 5.48 7.99
C GLU A 15 -1.94 6.36 7.48
N ASP A 16 -2.87 6.67 8.38
CA ASP A 16 -3.94 7.62 8.18
C ASP A 16 -4.33 8.20 9.54
N ASP A 17 -3.82 9.38 9.83
CA ASP A 17 -4.04 10.06 11.12
C ASP A 17 -5.52 10.38 11.35
N THR A 18 -6.28 10.61 10.28
CA THR A 18 -7.72 10.93 10.38
C THR A 18 -8.55 9.74 10.85
N LEU A 19 -8.04 8.51 10.63
CA LEU A 19 -8.69 7.26 11.01
C LEU A 19 -8.03 6.58 12.21
N ALA A 20 -7.03 7.21 12.81
CA ALA A 20 -6.23 6.61 13.90
C ALA A 20 -5.73 5.19 13.55
N ARG A 21 -5.32 4.96 12.28
CA ARG A 21 -4.94 3.62 11.79
C ARG A 21 -3.80 3.00 12.60
N ARG A 22 -2.86 3.80 13.06
CA ARG A 22 -1.78 3.31 13.93
C ARG A 22 -2.32 2.73 15.23
N SER A 23 -3.22 3.44 15.89
CA SER A 23 -3.86 2.96 17.12
C SER A 23 -4.68 1.67 16.90
N GLN A 24 -5.34 1.53 15.75
CA GLN A 24 -6.05 0.29 15.39
C GLN A 24 -5.08 -0.87 15.20
N LEU A 25 -3.97 -0.66 14.50
CA LEU A 25 -2.93 -1.67 14.33
C LEU A 25 -2.32 -2.09 15.68
N ASP A 26 -1.96 -1.14 16.53
CA ASP A 26 -1.37 -1.40 17.83
C ASP A 26 -2.34 -2.22 18.70
N HIS A 27 -3.64 -1.88 18.67
CA HIS A 27 -4.68 -2.66 19.36
C HIS A 27 -4.82 -4.08 18.80
N LEU A 28 -4.79 -4.24 17.47
CA LEU A 28 -4.82 -5.55 16.82
C LEU A 28 -3.63 -6.42 17.26
N ILE A 29 -2.41 -5.87 17.18
CA ILE A 29 -1.19 -6.61 17.58
C ILE A 29 -1.22 -6.99 19.04
N GLN A 30 -1.72 -6.11 19.90
CA GLN A 30 -1.93 -6.43 21.31
C GLN A 30 -2.92 -7.59 21.47
N ARG A 31 -4.04 -7.61 20.72
CA ARG A 31 -5.02 -8.70 20.75
C ARG A 31 -4.43 -10.02 20.24
N PHE A 32 -3.61 -9.98 19.23
CA PHE A 32 -2.89 -11.17 18.76
C PHE A 32 -1.98 -11.73 19.84
N ARG A 33 -1.20 -10.88 20.50
CA ARG A 33 -0.27 -11.27 21.55
C ARG A 33 -0.96 -11.80 22.81
N ASP A 34 -2.04 -11.14 23.24
CA ASP A 34 -2.62 -11.38 24.57
C ASP A 34 -3.81 -12.33 24.53
N VAL A 35 -4.41 -12.59 23.36
CA VAL A 35 -5.67 -13.33 23.22
C VAL A 35 -5.62 -14.41 22.14
N ALA A 36 -5.19 -14.07 20.92
CA ALA A 36 -5.38 -14.97 19.79
C ALA A 36 -4.22 -15.94 19.58
N PHE A 37 -2.97 -15.48 19.71
CA PHE A 37 -1.76 -16.24 19.38
C PHE A 37 -0.89 -16.42 20.62
N VAL A 38 -1.41 -17.17 21.58
CA VAL A 38 -0.77 -17.41 22.88
C VAL A 38 -0.22 -18.82 23.04
N ASP A 39 -0.59 -19.75 22.12
CA ASP A 39 -0.12 -21.14 22.16
C ASP A 39 1.24 -21.27 21.50
N GLU A 40 2.23 -21.55 22.32
CA GLU A 40 3.59 -21.80 21.83
C GLU A 40 3.69 -23.03 20.91
N CYS A 41 2.79 -24.00 21.00
CA CYS A 41 2.78 -25.18 20.13
C CYS A 41 2.26 -24.88 18.72
N ALA A 42 1.57 -23.74 18.55
CA ALA A 42 1.01 -23.28 17.29
C ALA A 42 1.49 -21.85 16.95
N PRO A 43 2.81 -21.63 16.72
CA PRO A 43 3.35 -20.29 16.54
C PRO A 43 2.83 -19.60 15.30
N ALA A 44 2.61 -18.28 15.42
CA ALA A 44 2.14 -17.40 14.37
C ALA A 44 3.22 -16.38 13.98
N LEU A 45 3.29 -16.08 12.69
CA LEU A 45 4.04 -14.96 12.12
C LEU A 45 3.02 -13.92 11.61
N VAL A 46 3.10 -12.70 12.08
CA VAL A 46 2.35 -11.57 11.54
C VAL A 46 3.30 -10.71 10.72
N VAL A 47 2.96 -10.43 9.47
CA VAL A 47 3.70 -9.50 8.61
C VAL A 47 2.78 -8.34 8.28
N VAL A 48 3.15 -7.16 8.77
CA VAL A 48 2.45 -5.90 8.49
C VAL A 48 3.17 -5.21 7.33
N ALA A 49 2.55 -5.18 6.15
CA ALA A 49 3.09 -4.47 4.99
C ALA A 49 2.54 -3.04 4.96
N LYS A 50 3.41 -2.08 5.33
CA LYS A 50 3.08 -0.65 5.39
C LYS A 50 3.45 0.01 4.07
N GLN A 51 2.44 0.35 3.25
CA GLN A 51 2.67 1.10 2.02
C GLN A 51 3.16 2.51 2.35
N THR A 52 4.33 2.89 1.83
CA THR A 52 4.86 4.26 1.93
C THR A 52 3.98 5.25 1.20
N PHE A 53 3.97 6.51 1.65
CA PHE A 53 3.20 7.56 1.01
C PHE A 53 3.95 8.08 -0.21
N ASP A 54 3.37 7.89 -1.39
CA ASP A 54 3.90 8.35 -2.67
C ASP A 54 2.86 9.17 -3.48
N GLY A 55 1.79 9.61 -2.81
CA GLY A 55 0.65 10.32 -3.41
C GLY A 55 -0.35 9.41 -4.12
N ARG A 56 -0.03 8.13 -4.37
CA ARG A 56 -0.98 7.18 -4.92
C ARG A 56 -1.96 6.68 -3.85
N LYS A 57 -3.09 6.15 -4.30
CA LYS A 57 -4.06 5.51 -3.42
C LYS A 57 -3.45 4.28 -2.74
N PHE A 58 -4.04 3.88 -1.62
CA PHE A 58 -3.66 2.63 -0.96
C PHE A 58 -3.97 1.43 -1.86
N ASN A 59 -3.05 0.47 -1.92
CA ASN A 59 -3.24 -0.79 -2.66
C ASN A 59 -3.20 -1.97 -1.70
N ARG A 60 -4.36 -2.28 -1.13
CA ARG A 60 -4.53 -3.35 -0.15
C ARG A 60 -4.08 -4.71 -0.71
N GLY A 61 -4.43 -5.02 -1.96
CA GLY A 61 -4.09 -6.29 -2.60
C GLY A 61 -2.59 -6.50 -2.73
N GLN A 62 -1.85 -5.48 -3.22
CA GLN A 62 -0.39 -5.57 -3.29
C GLN A 62 0.25 -5.68 -1.91
N ALA A 63 -0.24 -4.94 -0.91
CA ALA A 63 0.30 -5.01 0.45
C ALA A 63 0.15 -6.43 1.04
N LEU A 64 -0.99 -7.11 0.84
CA LEU A 64 -1.18 -8.51 1.23
C LEU A 64 -0.22 -9.45 0.50
N ASN A 65 -0.09 -9.30 -0.81
CA ASN A 65 0.82 -10.12 -1.61
C ASN A 65 2.28 -9.93 -1.20
N ILE A 66 2.69 -8.69 -0.91
CA ILE A 66 4.05 -8.36 -0.45
C ILE A 66 4.31 -8.96 0.92
N ALA A 67 3.36 -8.83 1.86
CA ALA A 67 3.50 -9.46 3.17
C ALA A 67 3.75 -10.98 3.06
N TYR A 68 3.03 -11.66 2.15
CA TYR A 68 3.26 -13.08 1.86
C TYR A 68 4.63 -13.34 1.23
N ALA A 69 5.02 -12.54 0.24
CA ALA A 69 6.30 -12.71 -0.43
C ALA A 69 7.48 -12.56 0.55
N VAL A 70 7.42 -11.56 1.43
CA VAL A 70 8.44 -11.35 2.48
C VAL A 70 8.42 -12.49 3.50
N ALA A 71 7.24 -12.95 3.94
CA ALA A 71 7.15 -14.13 4.81
C ALA A 71 7.82 -15.35 4.18
N ARG A 72 7.55 -15.63 2.91
CA ARG A 72 8.16 -16.75 2.16
C ARG A 72 9.68 -16.59 2.00
N GLU A 73 10.17 -15.39 1.77
CA GLU A 73 11.60 -15.12 1.63
C GLU A 73 12.34 -15.26 2.95
N ARG A 74 11.84 -14.66 4.04
CA ARG A 74 12.53 -14.57 5.33
C ARG A 74 12.36 -15.81 6.20
N PHE A 75 11.21 -16.45 6.13
CA PHE A 75 10.79 -17.55 7.01
C PHE A 75 10.50 -18.87 6.25
N SER A 76 11.11 -19.04 5.07
CA SER A 76 10.89 -20.20 4.21
C SER A 76 11.11 -21.55 4.90
N SER A 77 12.10 -21.64 5.80
CA SER A 77 12.39 -22.85 6.56
C SER A 77 11.37 -23.19 7.66
N GLU A 78 10.51 -22.22 8.01
CA GLU A 78 9.53 -22.32 9.09
C GLU A 78 8.10 -22.49 8.55
N ILE A 79 7.85 -22.08 7.29
CA ILE A 79 6.59 -22.25 6.58
C ILE A 79 6.53 -23.65 5.98
N ASP A 80 5.50 -24.40 6.33
CA ASP A 80 5.20 -25.75 5.81
C ASP A 80 3.95 -25.67 4.95
N ASP A 81 4.09 -25.90 3.65
CA ASP A 81 3.01 -25.73 2.67
C ASP A 81 1.80 -26.66 2.94
N GLU A 82 2.01 -27.76 3.63
CA GLU A 82 0.92 -28.67 4.02
C GLU A 82 0.26 -28.29 5.35
N ARG A 83 0.97 -27.58 6.23
CA ARG A 83 0.54 -27.34 7.61
C ARG A 83 0.22 -25.89 7.92
N THR A 84 1.01 -24.98 7.38
CA THR A 84 0.81 -23.54 7.63
C THR A 84 -0.46 -23.04 6.95
N LEU A 85 -1.17 -22.15 7.62
CA LEU A 85 -2.31 -21.42 7.05
C LEU A 85 -1.89 -19.97 6.77
N VAL A 86 -2.46 -19.38 5.72
CA VAL A 86 -2.28 -17.97 5.34
C VAL A 86 -3.56 -17.22 5.71
N VAL A 87 -3.43 -16.15 6.47
CA VAL A 87 -4.55 -15.35 6.93
C VAL A 87 -4.41 -13.92 6.39
N CYS A 88 -5.36 -13.49 5.57
CA CYS A 88 -5.50 -12.07 5.22
C CYS A 88 -6.33 -11.38 6.30
N HIS A 89 -5.85 -10.26 6.84
CA HIS A 89 -6.46 -9.66 8.01
C HIS A 89 -6.42 -8.13 7.96
N ASP A 90 -7.56 -7.47 8.10
CA ASP A 90 -7.63 -6.02 8.18
C ASP A 90 -7.25 -5.50 9.57
N CYS A 91 -6.57 -4.37 9.65
CA CYS A 91 -6.04 -3.83 10.90
C CYS A 91 -7.10 -3.29 11.87
N ASP A 92 -8.33 -3.08 11.39
CA ASP A 92 -9.46 -2.55 12.17
C ASP A 92 -10.40 -3.64 12.75
N MET A 93 -10.05 -4.92 12.59
CA MET A 93 -10.84 -6.06 13.04
C MET A 93 -10.11 -6.80 14.17
N ALA A 94 -10.34 -6.47 15.44
CA ALA A 94 -9.65 -7.10 16.56
C ALA A 94 -10.37 -8.38 17.02
N PRO A 95 -9.73 -9.57 17.05
CA PRO A 95 -10.40 -10.80 17.43
C PRO A 95 -10.73 -10.84 18.91
N ARG A 96 -11.89 -11.41 19.24
CA ARG A 96 -12.24 -11.82 20.62
C ARG A 96 -11.75 -13.24 20.89
N ALA A 97 -11.68 -13.62 22.16
CA ALA A 97 -11.19 -14.93 22.57
C ALA A 97 -11.91 -16.11 21.89
N SER A 98 -13.24 -16.00 21.69
CA SER A 98 -14.02 -17.02 20.98
C SER A 98 -13.66 -17.20 19.52
N THR A 99 -12.99 -16.22 18.90
CA THR A 99 -12.55 -16.28 17.50
C THR A 99 -11.13 -16.83 17.35
N ALA A 100 -10.36 -16.84 18.43
CA ALA A 100 -8.94 -17.26 18.38
C ALA A 100 -8.74 -18.66 17.78
N ALA A 101 -9.57 -19.63 18.15
CA ALA A 101 -9.49 -20.98 17.62
C ALA A 101 -9.76 -21.06 16.10
N LEU A 102 -10.62 -20.17 15.57
CA LEU A 102 -11.04 -20.20 14.17
C LEU A 102 -9.89 -19.93 13.19
N TYR A 103 -8.85 -19.23 13.63
CA TYR A 103 -7.66 -18.98 12.80
C TYR A 103 -6.88 -20.26 12.49
N PHE A 104 -6.91 -21.24 13.39
CA PHE A 104 -6.17 -22.49 13.28
C PHE A 104 -6.98 -23.63 12.63
N GLU A 105 -8.27 -23.39 12.42
CA GLU A 105 -9.13 -24.37 11.77
C GLU A 105 -8.91 -24.34 10.25
N ARG A 106 -8.62 -25.51 9.71
CA ARG A 106 -8.42 -25.67 8.28
C ARG A 106 -9.74 -25.61 7.52
N PRO A 107 -9.73 -25.17 6.24
CA PRO A 107 -10.85 -25.39 5.35
C PRO A 107 -11.24 -26.88 5.30
N SER A 108 -12.54 -27.15 5.28
CA SER A 108 -13.08 -28.52 5.24
C SER A 108 -12.77 -29.25 3.93
N ALA A 109 -12.50 -28.50 2.88
CA ALA A 109 -12.07 -29.00 1.57
C ALA A 109 -10.66 -28.53 1.22
N ARG A 110 -9.95 -29.29 0.40
CA ARG A 110 -8.69 -28.90 -0.22
C ARG A 110 -8.78 -29.08 -1.74
N PRO A 111 -8.49 -28.04 -2.52
CA PRO A 111 -8.16 -26.68 -2.11
C PRO A 111 -9.38 -25.95 -1.49
N GLY A 112 -9.12 -25.12 -0.47
CA GLY A 112 -10.17 -24.43 0.28
C GLY A 112 -9.73 -23.14 0.96
N THR A 113 -10.70 -22.30 1.23
CA THR A 113 -10.54 -21.07 2.05
C THR A 113 -11.74 -20.90 2.97
N ARG A 114 -11.52 -20.23 4.10
CA ARG A 114 -12.57 -19.89 5.07
C ARG A 114 -12.65 -18.37 5.21
N VAL A 115 -13.85 -17.85 5.16
CA VAL A 115 -14.14 -16.44 5.44
C VAL A 115 -14.73 -16.33 6.82
N LEU A 116 -14.05 -15.66 7.73
CA LEU A 116 -14.53 -15.41 9.09
C LEU A 116 -15.43 -14.16 9.05
N GLU A 117 -16.73 -14.38 8.94
CA GLU A 117 -17.71 -13.29 8.84
C GLU A 117 -17.94 -12.69 10.24
N ALA A 118 -17.52 -11.44 10.42
CA ALA A 118 -17.74 -10.74 11.65
C ALA A 118 -19.23 -10.51 11.92
N SER A 119 -19.67 -10.81 13.12
CA SER A 119 -21.05 -10.53 13.56
C SER A 119 -21.34 -9.03 13.46
N GLY A 120 -22.39 -8.68 12.72
CA GLY A 120 -22.77 -7.29 12.50
C GLY A 120 -21.86 -6.52 11.53
N CYS A 121 -20.99 -7.20 10.80
CA CYS A 121 -20.15 -6.55 9.79
C CYS A 121 -21.01 -5.91 8.71
N ARG A 122 -20.88 -4.58 8.58
CA ARG A 122 -21.63 -3.77 7.61
C ARG A 122 -21.17 -3.94 6.16
N TYR A 123 -20.09 -4.68 5.93
CA TYR A 123 -19.52 -4.95 4.60
C TYR A 123 -19.68 -6.40 4.16
N ALA A 124 -20.35 -7.24 4.96
CA ALA A 124 -20.65 -8.59 4.57
C ALA A 124 -21.58 -8.57 3.35
N ALA A 125 -21.08 -9.02 2.21
CA ALA A 125 -21.82 -9.13 0.98
C ALA A 125 -21.50 -10.45 0.29
N ASP A 126 -22.51 -11.05 -0.33
CA ASP A 126 -22.30 -12.22 -1.18
C ASP A 126 -21.33 -11.90 -2.31
N GLY A 127 -20.41 -12.82 -2.58
CA GLY A 127 -19.44 -12.67 -3.67
C GLY A 127 -18.27 -11.73 -3.38
N CYS A 128 -17.98 -11.41 -2.11
CA CYS A 128 -16.75 -10.72 -1.74
C CYS A 128 -16.11 -11.33 -0.49
N PHE A 129 -14.82 -11.01 -0.29
CA PHE A 129 -14.08 -11.33 0.91
C PHE A 129 -13.83 -10.05 1.69
N GLY A 130 -14.45 -9.88 2.84
CA GLY A 130 -14.22 -8.76 3.74
C GLY A 130 -13.57 -9.22 5.04
N GLY A 131 -12.70 -8.38 5.62
CA GLY A 131 -12.16 -8.55 6.95
C GLY A 131 -11.10 -9.65 7.08
N VAL A 132 -11.51 -10.88 7.37
CA VAL A 132 -10.56 -11.96 7.67
C VAL A 132 -10.85 -13.20 6.83
N THR A 133 -9.84 -13.65 6.09
CA THR A 133 -9.88 -14.88 5.27
C THR A 133 -8.71 -15.79 5.57
N VAL A 134 -8.98 -17.09 5.73
CA VAL A 134 -8.00 -18.13 6.04
C VAL A 134 -7.88 -19.09 4.87
N TYR A 135 -6.68 -19.22 4.31
CA TYR A 135 -6.34 -20.13 3.21
C TYR A 135 -5.37 -21.21 3.69
N ASP A 136 -5.42 -22.39 3.11
CA ASP A 136 -4.20 -23.19 3.04
C ASP A 136 -3.22 -22.57 2.02
N VAL A 137 -1.93 -22.86 2.14
CA VAL A 137 -0.90 -22.26 1.29
C VAL A 137 -1.13 -22.60 -0.18
N GLU A 138 -1.54 -23.84 -0.50
CA GLU A 138 -1.81 -24.27 -1.87
C GLU A 138 -2.92 -23.41 -2.50
N SER A 139 -4.02 -23.21 -1.79
CA SER A 139 -5.15 -22.39 -2.24
C SER A 139 -4.75 -20.92 -2.42
N TRP A 140 -3.99 -20.35 -1.51
CA TRP A 140 -3.47 -18.98 -1.65
C TRP A 140 -2.63 -18.82 -2.92
N VAL A 141 -1.71 -19.75 -3.17
CA VAL A 141 -0.85 -19.74 -4.37
C VAL A 141 -1.67 -19.99 -5.63
N ALA A 142 -2.63 -20.91 -5.60
CA ALA A 142 -3.50 -21.22 -6.74
C ALA A 142 -4.34 -20.02 -7.18
N THR A 143 -4.74 -19.13 -6.26
CA THR A 143 -5.44 -17.88 -6.60
C THR A 143 -4.50 -16.79 -7.13
N ASN A 144 -3.18 -17.02 -7.11
CA ASN A 144 -2.15 -16.04 -7.40
C ASN A 144 -2.23 -14.78 -6.49
N GLY A 145 -2.74 -14.95 -5.25
CA GLY A 145 -2.96 -13.87 -4.31
C GLY A 145 -4.01 -12.87 -4.76
N TYR A 146 -3.99 -11.68 -4.15
CA TYR A 146 -4.91 -10.58 -4.51
C TYR A 146 -4.51 -9.89 -5.83
N PRO A 147 -5.47 -9.18 -6.48
CA PRO A 147 -5.16 -8.36 -7.66
C PRO A 147 -4.25 -7.18 -7.32
N ASN A 148 -3.26 -6.90 -8.17
CA ASN A 148 -2.35 -5.76 -8.01
C ASN A 148 -2.92 -4.45 -8.58
N GLY A 149 -3.94 -4.52 -9.42
CA GLY A 149 -4.44 -3.37 -10.17
C GLY A 149 -5.42 -2.46 -9.42
N PHE A 150 -5.86 -2.83 -8.21
CA PHE A 150 -6.89 -2.10 -7.45
C PHE A 150 -6.27 -1.06 -6.53
N TRP A 151 -6.19 0.18 -7.01
CA TRP A 151 -5.66 1.32 -6.27
C TRP A 151 -6.80 2.14 -5.65
N GLY A 152 -6.98 2.01 -4.34
CA GLY A 152 -8.04 2.64 -3.56
C GLY A 152 -9.05 1.64 -3.02
N TRP A 153 -10.01 2.15 -2.25
CA TRP A 153 -11.02 1.34 -1.59
C TRP A 153 -12.08 0.82 -2.56
N GLY A 154 -12.24 -0.49 -2.60
CA GLY A 154 -13.37 -1.21 -3.19
C GLY A 154 -13.05 -1.98 -4.47
N GLY A 155 -13.51 -3.21 -4.51
CA GLY A 155 -13.46 -4.10 -5.67
C GLY A 155 -12.43 -5.22 -5.59
N GLU A 156 -11.34 -5.06 -4.85
CA GLU A 156 -10.30 -6.06 -4.70
C GLU A 156 -10.80 -7.36 -4.05
N ASP A 157 -11.68 -7.25 -3.06
CA ASP A 157 -12.29 -8.41 -2.39
C ASP A 157 -13.25 -9.18 -3.31
N HIS A 158 -13.98 -8.48 -4.19
CA HIS A 158 -14.79 -9.13 -5.22
C HIS A 158 -13.93 -9.85 -6.26
N ALA A 159 -12.82 -9.22 -6.67
CA ALA A 159 -11.89 -9.84 -7.59
C ALA A 159 -11.24 -11.08 -6.95
N GLN A 160 -10.83 -10.99 -5.68
CA GLN A 160 -10.27 -12.13 -4.97
C GLN A 160 -11.26 -13.28 -4.82
N PHE A 161 -12.53 -13.01 -4.54
CA PHE A 161 -13.58 -14.02 -4.55
C PHE A 161 -13.69 -14.69 -5.92
N ALA A 162 -13.74 -13.90 -7.00
CA ALA A 162 -13.83 -14.42 -8.36
C ALA A 162 -12.61 -15.28 -8.73
N ARG A 163 -11.40 -14.87 -8.35
CA ARG A 163 -10.16 -15.65 -8.53
C ARG A 163 -10.22 -16.99 -7.79
N THR A 164 -10.68 -16.96 -6.54
CA THR A 164 -10.83 -18.14 -5.69
C THR A 164 -11.75 -19.17 -6.35
N VAL A 165 -12.90 -18.73 -6.83
CA VAL A 165 -13.84 -19.60 -7.56
C VAL A 165 -13.23 -20.09 -8.88
N ALA A 166 -12.57 -19.22 -9.65
CA ALA A 166 -11.94 -19.56 -10.93
C ALA A 166 -10.74 -20.53 -10.78
N ALA A 167 -10.08 -20.50 -9.62
CA ALA A 167 -9.01 -21.45 -9.26
C ALA A 167 -9.54 -22.80 -8.76
N GLY A 168 -10.85 -22.99 -8.64
CA GLY A 168 -11.46 -24.22 -8.12
C GLY A 168 -11.33 -24.35 -6.59
N VAL A 169 -10.97 -23.28 -5.89
CA VAL A 169 -10.85 -23.25 -4.43
C VAL A 169 -12.24 -23.12 -3.82
N ARG A 170 -12.61 -24.03 -2.93
CA ARG A 170 -13.91 -24.03 -2.25
C ARG A 170 -13.93 -22.96 -1.16
N VAL A 171 -14.96 -22.13 -1.14
CA VAL A 171 -15.18 -21.08 -0.14
C VAL A 171 -16.12 -21.61 0.96
N GLU A 172 -15.66 -21.60 2.19
CA GLU A 172 -16.45 -21.88 3.40
C GLU A 172 -16.66 -20.56 4.15
N ARG A 173 -17.91 -20.24 4.48
CA ARG A 173 -18.23 -19.06 5.29
C ARG A 173 -18.50 -19.49 6.72
N VAL A 174 -17.81 -18.85 7.65
CA VAL A 174 -17.96 -19.06 9.10
C VAL A 174 -18.72 -17.86 9.66
N PRO A 175 -20.03 -17.98 9.89
CA PRO A 175 -20.84 -16.86 10.34
C PRO A 175 -20.55 -16.53 11.81
N ASN A 176 -20.87 -15.29 12.18
CA ASN A 176 -20.84 -14.82 13.57
C ASN A 176 -19.47 -14.92 14.27
N ALA A 177 -18.38 -14.81 13.54
CA ALA A 177 -17.06 -14.66 14.15
C ALA A 177 -17.03 -13.36 14.97
N ALA A 178 -16.55 -13.45 16.20
CA ALA A 178 -16.60 -12.35 17.14
C ALA A 178 -15.33 -11.49 17.02
N PHE A 179 -15.49 -10.33 16.42
CA PHE A 179 -14.47 -9.28 16.31
C PHE A 179 -14.95 -7.99 16.99
N ASP A 180 -14.01 -7.21 17.49
CA ASP A 180 -14.21 -5.81 17.78
C ASP A 180 -13.90 -5.02 16.50
N ASP A 181 -14.92 -4.43 15.89
CA ASP A 181 -14.78 -3.52 14.75
C ASP A 181 -14.34 -2.16 15.30
N LEU A 182 -13.09 -1.80 15.06
CA LEU A 182 -12.47 -0.57 15.58
C LEU A 182 -12.93 0.70 14.85
N GLU A 183 -13.64 0.56 13.74
CA GLU A 183 -14.35 1.64 13.06
C GLU A 183 -15.82 1.75 13.53
N GLN A 184 -16.34 0.76 14.28
CA GLN A 184 -17.75 0.70 14.67
C GLN A 184 -18.13 1.85 15.63
N GLY A 185 -19.20 2.55 15.30
CA GLY A 185 -19.68 3.69 16.08
C GLY A 185 -18.99 5.02 15.76
N VAL A 186 -17.93 5.00 14.98
CA VAL A 186 -17.22 6.22 14.53
C VAL A 186 -17.89 6.80 13.29
N GLU A 187 -18.35 5.95 12.37
CA GLU A 187 -18.82 6.39 11.06
C GLU A 187 -19.88 5.42 10.49
N THR A 188 -20.97 5.96 9.91
CA THR A 188 -21.89 5.14 9.11
C THR A 188 -21.25 4.79 7.75
N VAL A 189 -21.84 3.81 7.04
CA VAL A 189 -21.37 3.45 5.69
C VAL A 189 -21.44 4.64 4.74
N GLU A 190 -22.52 5.41 4.81
CA GLU A 190 -22.73 6.60 3.97
C GLU A 190 -21.68 7.68 4.24
N LEU A 191 -21.40 7.96 5.52
CA LEU A 191 -20.36 8.91 5.91
C LEU A 191 -18.97 8.44 5.47
N LYS A 192 -18.65 7.15 5.64
CA LYS A 192 -17.41 6.56 5.16
C LYS A 192 -17.27 6.72 3.64
N LEU A 193 -18.31 6.39 2.87
CA LEU A 193 -18.28 6.52 1.42
C LEU A 193 -18.09 7.98 1.00
N ALA A 194 -18.79 8.94 1.64
CA ALA A 194 -18.64 10.36 1.38
C ALA A 194 -17.20 10.85 1.65
N ARG A 195 -16.63 10.47 2.78
CA ARG A 195 -15.24 10.79 3.14
C ARG A 195 -14.23 10.20 2.16
N LEU A 196 -14.42 8.95 1.74
CA LEU A 196 -13.55 8.27 0.76
C LEU A 196 -13.65 8.93 -0.62
N ASP A 197 -14.81 9.44 -1.00
CA ASP A 197 -15.00 10.17 -2.25
C ASP A 197 -14.36 11.58 -2.16
N GLU A 198 -14.52 12.27 -1.02
CA GLU A 198 -13.91 13.59 -0.77
C GLU A 198 -12.38 13.51 -0.77
N SER A 199 -11.81 12.53 -0.08
CA SER A 199 -10.36 12.27 -0.05
C SER A 199 -9.82 11.62 -1.32
N ASN A 200 -10.67 11.33 -2.31
CA ASN A 200 -10.32 10.57 -3.52
C ASN A 200 -9.71 9.17 -3.23
N ALA A 201 -10.00 8.60 -2.07
CA ALA A 201 -9.46 7.29 -1.67
C ALA A 201 -10.23 6.11 -2.28
N ARG A 202 -11.47 6.31 -2.70
CA ARG A 202 -12.34 5.29 -3.31
C ARG A 202 -12.02 5.06 -4.78
N ILE A 203 -12.21 3.82 -5.28
CA ILE A 203 -12.21 3.49 -6.71
C ILE A 203 -13.55 3.95 -7.31
N ARG A 204 -13.52 4.70 -8.41
CA ARG A 204 -14.75 5.13 -9.11
C ARG A 204 -15.48 3.91 -9.67
N GLN A 205 -16.81 3.91 -9.65
CA GLN A 205 -17.62 2.74 -10.05
C GLN A 205 -17.32 2.24 -11.47
N LYS A 206 -17.11 3.15 -12.43
CA LYS A 206 -16.74 2.80 -13.80
C LYS A 206 -15.39 2.08 -13.86
N GLU A 207 -14.39 2.63 -13.18
CA GLU A 207 -13.06 2.04 -13.07
C GLU A 207 -13.11 0.67 -12.39
N LYS A 208 -13.84 0.55 -11.27
CA LYS A 208 -14.02 -0.73 -10.57
C LYS A 208 -14.57 -1.82 -11.49
N ASN A 209 -15.60 -1.50 -12.27
CA ASN A 209 -16.21 -2.48 -13.19
C ASN A 209 -15.24 -2.89 -14.30
N GLU A 210 -14.41 -1.97 -14.78
CA GLU A 210 -13.37 -2.27 -15.78
C GLU A 210 -12.27 -3.15 -15.18
N LEU A 211 -11.78 -2.82 -14.00
CA LEU A 211 -10.76 -3.60 -13.29
C LEU A 211 -11.25 -5.02 -13.02
N LEU A 212 -12.49 -5.21 -12.58
CA LEU A 212 -13.07 -6.55 -12.38
C LEU A 212 -13.11 -7.36 -13.67
N ARG A 213 -13.45 -6.74 -14.81
CA ARG A 213 -13.46 -7.43 -16.12
C ARG A 213 -12.06 -7.80 -16.60
N LEU A 214 -11.09 -6.91 -16.37
CA LEU A 214 -9.68 -7.16 -16.73
C LEU A 214 -9.10 -8.25 -15.85
N ASP A 215 -9.34 -8.19 -14.56
CA ASP A 215 -8.89 -9.19 -13.61
C ASP A 215 -9.43 -10.59 -13.95
N ALA A 216 -10.72 -10.70 -14.20
CA ALA A 216 -11.34 -11.97 -14.58
C ALA A 216 -10.68 -12.64 -15.79
N LYS A 217 -10.08 -11.86 -16.70
CA LYS A 217 -9.38 -12.37 -17.88
C LYS A 217 -7.90 -12.66 -17.64
N ASN A 218 -7.26 -11.90 -16.75
CA ASN A 218 -5.80 -11.87 -16.65
C ASN A 218 -5.26 -12.24 -15.25
N TRP A 219 -6.06 -12.67 -14.32
CA TRP A 219 -5.67 -12.92 -12.93
C TRP A 219 -4.46 -13.86 -12.77
N ARG A 220 -4.28 -14.80 -13.72
CA ARG A 220 -3.12 -15.70 -13.70
C ARG A 220 -1.77 -15.00 -13.95
N ASN A 221 -1.80 -13.81 -14.55
CA ASN A 221 -0.61 -13.01 -14.87
C ASN A 221 -0.50 -11.76 -14.01
N ASP A 222 -1.40 -11.57 -13.04
CA ASP A 222 -1.41 -10.44 -12.10
C ASP A 222 -1.64 -10.95 -10.68
N GLY A 223 -0.81 -10.57 -9.74
CA GLY A 223 -0.84 -11.03 -8.36
C GLY A 223 0.56 -11.35 -7.84
N LEU A 224 0.73 -12.48 -7.15
CA LEU A 224 2.02 -12.90 -6.56
C LEU A 224 3.16 -12.96 -7.59
N ASN A 225 2.88 -13.45 -8.79
CA ASN A 225 3.88 -13.61 -9.85
C ASN A 225 4.25 -12.32 -10.58
N ALA A 226 3.56 -11.22 -10.32
CA ALA A 226 3.79 -9.93 -10.98
C ALA A 226 4.13 -8.81 -9.99
N LEU A 227 4.49 -9.16 -8.76
CA LEU A 227 4.84 -8.18 -7.74
C LEU A 227 6.12 -7.42 -8.09
N ARG A 228 6.06 -6.11 -7.90
CA ARG A 228 7.22 -5.22 -8.00
C ARG A 228 7.21 -4.28 -6.81
N PHE A 229 8.15 -4.43 -5.92
CA PHE A 229 8.25 -3.63 -4.68
C PHE A 229 9.70 -3.54 -4.20
N SER A 230 9.92 -2.64 -3.26
CA SER A 230 11.15 -2.51 -2.50
C SER A 230 10.81 -2.44 -1.02
N VAL A 231 11.51 -3.18 -0.18
CA VAL A 231 11.43 -3.04 1.28
C VAL A 231 12.36 -1.91 1.68
N VAL A 232 11.79 -0.86 2.27
CA VAL A 232 12.52 0.34 2.70
C VAL A 232 13.07 0.16 4.11
N SER A 233 12.27 -0.43 4.98
CA SER A 233 12.66 -0.75 6.36
C SER A 233 11.95 -2.02 6.84
N GLU A 234 12.55 -2.67 7.83
CA GLU A 234 12.00 -3.87 8.48
C GLU A 234 12.28 -3.80 9.97
N GLU A 235 11.25 -4.08 10.79
CA GLU A 235 11.35 -4.09 12.23
C GLU A 235 10.58 -5.27 12.84
N VAL A 236 11.20 -5.97 13.79
CA VAL A 236 10.51 -6.99 14.60
C VAL A 236 9.93 -6.30 15.83
N THR A 237 8.61 -6.07 15.83
CA THR A 237 7.91 -5.34 16.89
C THR A 237 7.44 -6.24 18.03
N VAL A 238 7.22 -7.54 17.76
CA VAL A 238 6.90 -8.56 18.78
C VAL A 238 7.73 -9.81 18.49
N SER A 239 8.33 -10.36 19.54
CA SER A 239 9.05 -11.65 19.47
C SER A 239 8.82 -12.44 20.76
N THR A 240 7.92 -13.41 20.69
CA THR A 240 7.61 -14.37 21.76
C THR A 240 7.69 -15.79 21.19
N PRO A 241 7.66 -16.83 22.02
CA PRO A 241 7.60 -18.21 21.51
C PRO A 241 6.36 -18.49 20.66
N ALA A 242 5.23 -17.82 20.93
CA ALA A 242 3.95 -18.04 20.23
C ALA A 242 3.73 -17.07 19.06
N LEU A 243 4.36 -15.89 19.09
CA LEU A 243 4.08 -14.83 18.11
C LEU A 243 5.35 -14.07 17.74
N THR A 244 5.60 -13.98 16.44
CA THR A 244 6.53 -13.00 15.86
C THR A 244 5.74 -12.00 15.02
N CYS A 245 5.93 -10.70 15.25
CA CYS A 245 5.37 -9.65 14.41
C CYS A 245 6.51 -8.87 13.75
N VAL A 246 6.42 -8.74 12.42
CA VAL A 246 7.37 -7.99 11.59
C VAL A 246 6.60 -6.90 10.87
N GLU A 247 7.01 -5.65 11.05
CA GLU A 247 6.52 -4.52 10.27
C GLU A 247 7.53 -4.19 9.17
N ILE A 248 7.07 -4.03 7.94
CA ILE A 248 7.89 -3.67 6.79
C ILE A 248 7.32 -2.41 6.12
N ASP A 249 8.15 -1.39 5.92
CA ASP A 249 7.81 -0.27 5.05
C ASP A 249 8.10 -0.65 3.60
N VAL A 250 7.11 -0.54 2.73
CA VAL A 250 7.22 -1.00 1.36
C VAL A 250 6.88 0.09 0.35
N GLU A 251 7.75 0.26 -0.62
CA GLU A 251 7.50 1.08 -1.79
C GLU A 251 6.95 0.18 -2.92
N LEU A 252 5.80 0.55 -3.47
CA LEU A 252 5.19 -0.17 -4.58
C LEU A 252 5.80 0.33 -5.90
N LEU A 253 6.51 -0.55 -6.61
CA LEU A 253 7.15 -0.22 -7.89
C LEU A 253 6.27 -0.50 -9.11
N SER A 254 5.07 -1.05 -8.90
CA SER A 254 4.08 -1.25 -9.96
C SER A 254 3.50 0.08 -10.42
N GLU A 255 3.35 0.26 -11.74
CA GLU A 255 2.68 1.42 -12.30
C GLU A 255 1.16 1.33 -12.16
N ARG A 256 0.50 2.49 -12.12
CA ARG A 256 -0.94 2.61 -12.30
C ARG A 256 -1.22 3.25 -13.65
N PRO A 257 -1.43 2.46 -14.71
CA PRO A 257 -1.65 2.99 -16.06
C PRO A 257 -2.86 3.93 -16.11
N GLY A 258 -2.73 5.02 -16.85
CA GLY A 258 -3.81 5.99 -17.02
C GLY A 258 -4.02 6.96 -15.85
N TYR A 259 -3.16 6.93 -14.83
CA TYR A 259 -3.21 7.80 -13.67
C TYR A 259 -1.86 8.48 -13.39
N ALA A 260 -1.92 9.64 -12.73
CA ALA A 260 -0.75 10.35 -12.27
C ALA A 260 -1.05 11.13 -10.99
N VAL A 261 -0.04 11.32 -10.15
CA VAL A 261 -0.16 12.12 -8.93
C VAL A 261 -0.02 13.61 -9.26
N CYS A 262 -0.98 14.41 -8.83
CA CYS A 262 -0.93 15.86 -8.98
C CYS A 262 0.06 16.45 -7.97
N HIS A 263 1.04 17.21 -8.44
CA HIS A 263 2.02 17.85 -7.57
C HIS A 263 1.42 18.86 -6.56
N ALA A 264 0.33 19.51 -6.92
CA ALA A 264 -0.23 20.58 -6.09
C ALA A 264 -1.25 20.11 -5.05
N CYS A 265 -2.05 19.07 -5.38
CA CYS A 265 -3.03 18.51 -4.45
C CYS A 265 -2.73 17.09 -4.01
N GLU A 266 -1.60 16.54 -4.45
CA GLU A 266 -1.09 15.21 -4.12
C GLU A 266 -2.08 14.06 -4.38
N ARG A 267 -3.17 14.31 -5.12
CA ARG A 267 -4.18 13.31 -5.46
C ARG A 267 -3.76 12.52 -6.70
N ASP A 268 -3.98 11.22 -6.65
CA ASP A 268 -3.83 10.29 -7.78
C ASP A 268 -5.07 10.41 -8.68
N LEU A 269 -4.91 11.03 -9.84
CA LEU A 269 -5.97 11.44 -10.74
C LEU A 269 -5.81 10.82 -12.14
N PRO A 270 -6.90 10.58 -12.88
CA PRO A 270 -6.84 10.13 -14.27
C PRO A 270 -6.00 11.08 -15.14
N GLU A 271 -5.29 10.52 -16.10
CA GLU A 271 -4.51 11.31 -17.06
C GLU A 271 -5.37 12.33 -17.85
N SER A 272 -6.67 12.05 -18.01
CA SER A 272 -7.63 13.00 -18.57
C SER A 272 -7.75 14.32 -17.80
N ASP A 273 -7.38 14.31 -16.53
CA ASP A 273 -7.45 15.48 -15.65
C ASP A 273 -6.21 16.39 -15.77
N TYR A 274 -5.30 16.08 -16.71
CA TYR A 274 -4.07 16.84 -16.96
C TYR A 274 -4.04 17.42 -18.38
N SER A 275 -3.34 18.53 -18.56
CA SER A 275 -3.07 19.08 -19.90
C SER A 275 -2.12 18.16 -20.71
N SER A 276 -2.22 18.22 -22.03
CA SER A 276 -1.35 17.44 -22.92
C SER A 276 0.15 17.70 -22.68
N ASN A 277 0.52 18.91 -22.26
CA ASN A 277 1.91 19.25 -21.92
C ASN A 277 2.35 18.59 -20.61
N SER A 278 1.46 18.56 -19.61
CA SER A 278 1.71 17.86 -18.33
C SER A 278 1.88 16.36 -18.57
N LEU A 279 1.01 15.75 -19.39
CA LEU A 279 1.07 14.33 -19.73
C LEU A 279 2.34 13.96 -20.47
N ARG A 280 2.81 14.77 -21.43
CA ARG A 280 4.09 14.52 -22.12
C ARG A 280 5.25 14.47 -21.14
N ARG A 281 5.28 15.35 -20.14
CA ARG A 281 6.32 15.34 -19.12
C ARG A 281 6.21 14.14 -18.16
N ILE A 282 4.99 13.76 -17.76
CA ILE A 282 4.74 12.56 -16.94
C ILE A 282 5.26 11.31 -17.68
N LYS A 283 4.91 11.13 -18.96
CA LYS A 283 5.40 10.02 -19.79
C LYS A 283 6.92 10.01 -19.88
N TRP A 284 7.52 11.16 -20.18
CA TRP A 284 8.98 11.29 -20.25
C TRP A 284 9.70 10.92 -18.93
N MET A 285 9.09 11.23 -17.78
CA MET A 285 9.63 10.86 -16.47
C MET A 285 9.50 9.37 -16.19
N ARG A 286 8.37 8.76 -16.55
CA ARG A 286 8.16 7.30 -16.46
C ARG A 286 9.18 6.52 -17.29
N GLU A 287 9.39 6.91 -18.54
CA GLU A 287 10.34 6.27 -19.44
C GLU A 287 11.79 6.27 -18.92
N ARG A 288 12.14 7.21 -18.05
CA ARG A 288 13.47 7.35 -17.45
C ARG A 288 13.58 6.85 -16.04
N GLN A 289 12.57 6.12 -15.55
CA GLN A 289 12.54 5.56 -14.19
C GLN A 289 12.87 6.57 -13.07
N ARG A 290 12.54 7.84 -13.29
CA ARG A 290 12.73 8.87 -12.27
C ARG A 290 11.59 8.80 -11.28
N THR A 291 11.87 8.35 -10.06
CA THR A 291 10.94 8.07 -8.97
C THR A 291 10.18 9.29 -8.44
N THR A 292 10.61 10.49 -8.74
CA THR A 292 9.89 11.71 -8.37
C THR A 292 8.78 11.99 -9.38
N MET A 293 7.61 11.42 -9.14
CA MET A 293 6.39 11.67 -9.93
C MET A 293 5.83 13.12 -9.75
N HIS A 294 6.56 14.00 -9.12
CA HIS A 294 6.24 15.40 -8.90
C HIS A 294 6.41 16.22 -10.18
N GLY A 295 5.58 15.90 -11.15
CA GLY A 295 5.80 16.51 -12.46
C GLY A 295 4.95 17.71 -12.78
N LYS A 296 3.65 17.70 -12.46
CA LYS A 296 2.72 18.76 -12.92
C LYS A 296 1.43 18.77 -12.11
N SER A 297 0.82 19.92 -12.03
CA SER A 297 -0.51 20.11 -11.44
C SER A 297 -1.59 19.64 -12.41
N CYS A 298 -2.68 19.07 -11.88
CA CYS A 298 -3.88 18.76 -12.64
C CYS A 298 -4.58 20.04 -13.13
N ALA A 299 -5.51 19.91 -14.08
CA ALA A 299 -6.19 21.03 -14.68
C ALA A 299 -6.93 21.91 -13.65
N ASP A 300 -7.54 21.29 -12.64
CA ASP A 300 -8.24 22.02 -11.57
C ASP A 300 -7.29 22.82 -10.69
N CYS A 301 -6.16 22.22 -10.28
CA CYS A 301 -5.14 22.94 -9.52
C CYS A 301 -4.50 24.05 -10.33
N THR A 302 -4.29 23.83 -11.64
CA THR A 302 -3.75 24.86 -12.54
C THR A 302 -4.70 26.05 -12.68
N LYS A 303 -6.03 25.81 -12.66
CA LYS A 303 -7.04 26.88 -12.70
C LYS A 303 -7.20 27.61 -11.36
N LYS A 304 -7.05 26.90 -10.23
CA LYS A 304 -7.22 27.43 -8.87
C LYS A 304 -5.98 28.12 -8.31
N LEU A 305 -4.82 27.88 -8.88
CA LEU A 305 -3.57 28.54 -8.52
C LEU A 305 -3.46 29.84 -9.33
N PRO A 306 -3.82 31.02 -8.79
CA PRO A 306 -3.45 32.29 -9.40
C PRO A 306 -1.92 32.33 -9.51
N ASN A 307 -1.42 33.16 -10.40
CA ASN A 307 0.00 33.35 -10.76
C ASN A 307 1.02 33.36 -9.59
N GLN A 308 0.56 33.51 -8.35
CA GLN A 308 1.38 33.60 -7.15
C GLN A 308 2.27 32.37 -6.87
N VAL A 309 1.85 31.15 -7.23
CA VAL A 309 2.71 29.94 -7.04
C VAL A 309 3.71 29.82 -8.19
N ALA A 310 3.33 30.21 -9.40
CA ALA A 310 4.25 30.32 -10.52
C ALA A 310 5.28 31.44 -10.28
N GLU A 311 4.85 32.56 -9.70
CA GLU A 311 5.72 33.65 -9.26
C GLU A 311 6.66 33.26 -8.12
N ARG A 312 6.19 32.63 -7.07
CA ARG A 312 7.08 32.13 -5.97
C ARG A 312 8.11 31.14 -6.50
N ARG A 313 7.72 30.18 -7.35
CA ARG A 313 8.67 29.21 -7.94
C ARG A 313 9.64 29.85 -8.92
N ASN A 314 9.20 30.84 -9.68
CA ASN A 314 10.10 31.61 -10.54
C ASN A 314 11.04 32.48 -9.71
N ILE A 315 10.59 33.01 -8.59
CA ILE A 315 11.43 33.78 -7.66
C ILE A 315 12.43 32.83 -7.01
N GLU A 316 12.03 31.72 -6.41
CA GLU A 316 12.92 30.74 -5.76
C GLU A 316 13.91 30.11 -6.75
N ALA A 317 13.47 29.74 -7.97
CA ALA A 317 14.34 29.22 -9.01
C ALA A 317 15.27 30.29 -9.60
N ASN A 318 14.82 31.54 -9.66
CA ASN A 318 15.65 32.67 -10.09
C ASN A 318 16.64 33.08 -8.99
N GLU A 319 16.26 33.01 -7.71
CA GLU A 319 17.16 33.29 -6.60
C GLU A 319 18.24 32.22 -6.48
N ALA A 320 17.89 30.93 -6.53
CA ALA A 320 18.87 29.84 -6.52
C ALA A 320 19.81 29.89 -7.75
N ASN A 321 19.27 30.19 -8.92
CA ASN A 321 20.05 30.34 -10.16
C ASN A 321 20.90 31.61 -10.16
N LEU A 322 20.45 32.66 -9.46
CA LEU A 322 21.18 33.90 -9.28
C LEU A 322 22.33 33.72 -8.27
N GLU A 323 22.08 33.02 -7.17
CA GLU A 323 23.13 32.69 -6.19
C GLU A 323 24.23 31.82 -6.80
N GLU A 324 23.88 30.80 -7.59
CA GLU A 324 24.84 29.96 -8.27
C GLU A 324 25.65 30.76 -9.32
N ARG A 325 25.00 31.66 -10.06
CA ARG A 325 25.63 32.53 -11.08
C ARG A 325 26.46 33.66 -10.52
N LEU A 326 26.32 33.98 -9.24
CA LEU A 326 27.05 35.01 -8.55
C LEU A 326 28.10 34.45 -7.55
N THR A 327 28.36 33.14 -7.62
CA THR A 327 29.38 32.48 -6.80
C THR A 327 30.60 32.16 -7.69
N CYS A 328 31.78 32.47 -7.23
CA CYS A 328 33.02 32.04 -7.88
C CYS A 328 33.18 30.53 -7.73
N MET A 329 33.34 29.80 -8.85
CA MET A 329 33.48 28.34 -8.85
C MET A 329 34.75 27.84 -8.18
N ASP A 330 35.83 28.67 -8.19
CA ASP A 330 37.14 28.27 -7.68
C ASP A 330 37.32 28.55 -6.17
N CYS A 331 36.79 29.66 -5.68
CA CYS A 331 36.94 30.02 -4.27
C CYS A 331 35.63 30.06 -3.47
N ALA A 332 34.49 29.68 -4.07
CA ALA A 332 33.16 29.68 -3.49
C ALA A 332 32.71 31.03 -2.87
N THR A 333 33.34 32.13 -3.24
CA THR A 333 32.96 33.47 -2.76
C THR A 333 31.69 33.92 -3.50
N LYS A 334 30.70 34.40 -2.73
CA LYS A 334 29.43 34.95 -3.27
C LYS A 334 29.56 36.46 -3.51
N PHE A 335 28.97 36.94 -4.62
CA PHE A 335 29.00 38.34 -5.03
C PHE A 335 27.60 38.94 -5.17
N GLU A 336 27.42 40.20 -4.91
CA GLU A 336 26.15 40.90 -5.02
C GLU A 336 25.74 41.23 -6.47
N SER A 337 26.66 41.12 -7.42
CA SER A 337 26.37 41.35 -8.82
C SER A 337 27.37 40.66 -9.75
N ARG A 338 26.95 40.42 -11.01
CA ARG A 338 27.81 39.88 -12.06
C ARG A 338 29.09 40.74 -12.26
N ASN A 339 28.96 42.07 -12.18
CA ASN A 339 30.09 42.94 -12.33
C ASN A 339 31.10 42.77 -11.19
N ALA A 340 30.65 42.52 -9.98
CA ALA A 340 31.51 42.22 -8.82
C ALA A 340 32.21 40.87 -9.00
N LEU A 341 31.53 39.84 -9.46
CA LEU A 341 32.09 38.54 -9.80
C LEU A 341 33.14 38.66 -10.93
N PHE A 342 32.83 39.39 -12.01
CA PHE A 342 33.80 39.61 -13.12
C PHE A 342 35.02 40.37 -12.68
N LYS A 343 34.89 41.39 -11.81
CA LYS A 343 36.04 42.12 -11.23
C LYS A 343 36.87 41.17 -10.34
N HIS A 344 36.27 40.29 -9.59
CA HIS A 344 36.98 39.29 -8.81
C HIS A 344 37.77 38.33 -9.70
N LEU A 345 37.14 37.73 -10.73
CA LEU A 345 37.80 36.83 -11.66
C LEU A 345 38.96 37.50 -12.45
N ALA A 346 38.82 38.81 -12.74
CA ALA A 346 39.89 39.59 -13.39
C ALA A 346 41.02 40.04 -12.47
N ALA A 347 40.76 40.09 -11.11
CA ALA A 347 41.73 40.59 -10.15
C ALA A 347 42.44 39.48 -9.36
N THR A 348 41.97 38.25 -9.46
CA THR A 348 42.51 37.10 -8.76
C THR A 348 42.87 36.01 -9.75
N SER A 349 43.81 35.13 -9.42
CA SER A 349 44.13 33.93 -10.24
C SER A 349 43.05 32.86 -10.15
N CYS A 350 41.84 33.19 -9.75
CA CYS A 350 40.69 32.31 -9.82
C CYS A 350 40.32 32.12 -11.30
N GLY A 351 40.58 30.96 -11.86
CA GLY A 351 40.34 30.62 -13.28
C GLY A 351 41.58 30.35 -14.12
N ASP A 352 42.78 30.54 -13.54
CA ASP A 352 44.04 30.16 -14.22
C ASP A 352 44.60 28.90 -13.51
N GLU A 353 44.11 27.72 -13.89
CA GLU A 353 44.88 26.48 -13.82
C GLU A 353 44.98 25.90 -15.20
N ASP A 354 46.21 25.68 -15.63
CA ASP A 354 46.66 25.02 -16.86
C ASP A 354 46.09 23.63 -17.09
#